data_c50d2dde4b704b91f19afb6d38666ece
#
_entry.id   c50d2dde4b704b91f19afb6d38666ece
#
_cell.length_a   1.000
_cell.length_b   1.000
_cell.length_c   1.000
_cell.angle_alpha   90.00
_cell.angle_beta   90.00
_cell.angle_gamma   90.00
#
_symmetry.space_group_name_H-M   'P 1'
#
loop_
_entity.id
_entity.type
_entity.pdbx_description
1 polymer ?
#
loop_
_entity_poly.entity_id
_entity_poly.type
_entity_poly.pdbx_seq_one_letter_code
_entity_poly.pdbx_strand_id
1 'polypeptide(L)'
;MVDVLIDFMIINAAQGSNKKILEAAIKNPVQYIFKKHNIDSLQFENSNDYYVHNVEVYNSIYKRVKKNLEAQMKIAESELEIENRKLDSLRKIKKDSSILISEDTLKGLRKRLKKNIDTTVQWPVK
;
A
#
# COMPACT_ATOMS: atom_id res chain seq x y z
N MET A 1 4.27 23.43 13.86
CA MET A 1 5.32 23.56 12.81
C MET A 1 5.95 22.22 12.45
N VAL A 2 6.44 21.38 13.38
CA VAL A 2 7.09 20.09 13.06
C VAL A 2 6.20 19.21 12.19
N ASP A 3 4.95 18.96 12.58
CA ASP A 3 4.03 18.06 11.86
C ASP A 3 3.63 18.60 10.48
N VAL A 4 3.51 19.93 10.36
CA VAL A 4 3.27 20.61 9.08
C VAL A 4 4.44 20.38 8.12
N LEU A 5 5.67 20.51 8.59
CA LEU A 5 6.87 20.27 7.78
C LEU A 5 7.01 18.79 7.40
N ILE A 6 6.64 17.86 8.28
CA ILE A 6 6.62 16.42 7.96
C ILE A 6 5.67 16.16 6.80
N ASP A 7 4.44 16.66 6.86
CA ASP A 7 3.47 16.48 5.80
C ASP A 7 3.92 17.12 4.48
N PHE A 8 4.55 18.30 4.52
CA PHE A 8 5.15 18.92 3.33
C PHE A 8 6.23 18.03 2.71
N MET A 9 7.12 17.47 3.52
CA MET A 9 8.21 16.61 3.02
C MET A 9 7.66 15.31 2.42
N ILE A 10 6.67 14.68 3.06
CA ILE A 10 6.04 13.46 2.55
C ILE A 10 5.33 13.73 1.23
N ILE A 11 4.55 14.80 1.13
CA ILE A 11 3.84 15.15 -0.10
C ILE A 11 4.81 15.51 -1.22
N ASN A 12 5.88 16.26 -0.94
CA ASN A 12 6.91 16.56 -1.93
C ASN A 12 7.62 15.29 -2.43
N ALA A 13 7.93 14.35 -1.55
CA ALA A 13 8.51 13.07 -1.93
C ALA A 13 7.54 12.25 -2.80
N ALA A 14 6.25 12.24 -2.45
CA ALA A 14 5.22 11.56 -3.23
C ALA A 14 5.02 12.19 -4.62
N GLN A 15 5.13 13.52 -4.75
CA GLN A 15 5.12 14.20 -6.06
C GLN A 15 6.26 13.74 -6.96
N GLY A 16 7.45 13.52 -6.40
CA GLY A 16 8.60 13.00 -7.14
C GLY A 16 8.44 11.56 -7.62
N SER A 17 7.78 10.72 -6.82
CA SER A 17 7.67 9.28 -7.09
C SER A 17 6.41 8.88 -7.86
N ASN A 18 5.25 9.45 -7.49
CA ASN A 18 3.93 9.02 -8.00
C ASN A 18 2.97 10.20 -8.19
N LYS A 19 3.37 11.18 -9.00
CA LYS A 19 2.61 12.40 -9.24
C LYS A 19 1.14 12.15 -9.63
N LYS A 20 0.89 11.21 -10.53
CA LYS A 20 -0.48 10.90 -11.01
C LYS A 20 -1.40 10.40 -9.90
N ILE A 21 -0.89 9.55 -9.01
CA ILE A 21 -1.65 9.00 -7.89
C ILE A 21 -1.95 10.12 -6.88
N LEU A 22 -0.96 10.96 -6.60
CA LEU A 22 -1.12 12.09 -5.69
C LEU A 22 -2.13 13.11 -6.22
N GLU A 23 -2.06 13.50 -7.49
CA GLU A 23 -2.99 14.45 -8.13
C GLU A 23 -4.43 13.92 -8.17
N ALA A 24 -4.61 12.61 -8.34
CA ALA A 24 -5.92 11.97 -8.25
C ALA A 24 -6.51 12.01 -6.83
N ALA A 25 -5.66 11.91 -5.81
CA ALA A 25 -6.07 11.91 -4.40
C ALA A 25 -6.20 13.33 -3.83
N ILE A 26 -5.28 14.23 -4.18
CA ILE A 26 -5.16 15.57 -3.60
C ILE A 26 -4.97 16.61 -4.70
N LYS A 27 -6.04 17.36 -5.00
CA LYS A 27 -5.99 18.41 -6.04
C LYS A 27 -5.04 19.57 -5.69
N ASN A 28 -5.02 19.98 -4.43
CA ASN A 28 -4.16 21.05 -3.95
C ASN A 28 -3.45 20.62 -2.65
N PRO A 29 -2.20 20.14 -2.74
CA PRO A 29 -1.44 19.64 -1.60
C PRO A 29 -1.24 20.66 -0.48
N VAL A 30 -0.99 21.91 -0.83
CA VAL A 30 -0.75 22.98 0.15
C VAL A 30 -2.01 23.27 0.96
N GLN A 31 -3.14 23.45 0.28
CA GLN A 31 -4.42 23.67 0.95
C GLN A 31 -4.83 22.46 1.81
N TYR A 32 -4.54 21.24 1.34
CA TYR A 32 -4.79 20.02 2.11
C TYR A 32 -4.03 20.04 3.44
N ILE A 33 -2.73 20.39 3.44
CA ILE A 33 -1.90 20.47 4.63
C ILE A 33 -2.43 21.54 5.58
N PHE A 34 -2.72 22.73 5.07
CA PHE A 34 -3.24 23.82 5.90
C PHE A 34 -4.57 23.47 6.55
N LYS A 35 -5.47 22.86 5.80
CA LYS A 35 -6.76 22.39 6.33
C LYS A 35 -6.59 21.27 7.36
N LYS A 36 -5.68 20.33 7.13
CA LYS A 36 -5.38 19.23 8.05
C LYS A 36 -4.88 19.73 9.40
N HIS A 37 -4.03 20.76 9.39
CA HIS A 37 -3.44 21.33 10.59
C HIS A 37 -4.22 22.54 11.16
N ASN A 38 -5.36 22.86 10.53
CA ASN A 38 -6.20 24.00 10.91
C ASN A 38 -5.42 25.32 11.04
N ILE A 39 -4.59 25.59 10.02
CA ILE A 39 -3.78 26.81 9.89
C ILE A 39 -4.08 27.48 8.55
N ASP A 40 -3.84 28.78 8.47
CA ASP A 40 -3.87 29.53 7.22
C ASP A 40 -2.46 29.80 6.67
N SER A 41 -2.39 30.31 5.44
CA SER A 41 -1.12 30.61 4.77
C SER A 41 -0.36 31.73 5.49
N LEU A 42 -1.06 32.73 6.00
CA LEU A 42 -0.45 33.86 6.70
C LEU A 42 0.16 33.42 8.05
N GLN A 43 -0.55 32.56 8.78
CA GLN A 43 -0.05 31.98 10.03
C GLN A 43 1.20 31.12 9.79
N PHE A 44 1.21 30.35 8.70
CA PHE A 44 2.37 29.54 8.31
C PHE A 44 3.55 30.43 7.94
N GLU A 45 3.32 31.46 7.12
CA GLU A 45 4.35 32.40 6.67
C GLU A 45 4.98 33.17 7.85
N ASN A 46 4.17 33.76 8.72
CA ASN A 46 4.64 34.44 9.93
C ASN A 46 5.44 33.52 10.86
N SER A 47 4.99 32.27 11.02
CA SER A 47 5.71 31.27 11.81
C SER A 47 7.05 30.93 11.18
N ASN A 48 7.09 30.75 9.86
CA ASN A 48 8.32 30.45 9.14
C ASN A 48 9.32 31.58 9.23
N ASP A 49 8.87 32.81 9.06
CA ASP A 49 9.70 34.02 9.19
C ASP A 49 10.33 34.13 10.59
N TYR A 50 9.52 33.91 11.63
CA TYR A 50 10.01 33.86 13.01
C TYR A 50 11.12 32.81 13.20
N TYR A 51 10.94 31.59 12.67
CA TYR A 51 11.90 30.52 12.84
C TYR A 51 13.18 30.70 12.01
N VAL A 52 13.09 31.31 10.84
CA VAL A 52 14.27 31.64 10.01
C VAL A 52 15.21 32.58 10.74
N HIS A 53 14.70 33.55 11.50
CA HIS A 53 15.50 34.45 12.31
C HIS A 53 16.05 33.80 13.60
N ASN A 54 15.54 32.64 14.00
CA ASN A 54 15.95 31.90 15.20
C ASN A 54 16.61 30.56 14.83
N VAL A 55 17.83 30.60 14.32
CA VAL A 55 18.54 29.43 13.75
C VAL A 55 18.60 28.21 14.69
N GLU A 56 18.79 28.42 15.98
CA GLU A 56 18.87 27.34 16.95
C GLU A 56 17.53 26.59 17.07
N VAL A 57 16.42 27.35 17.13
CA VAL A 57 15.06 26.79 17.19
C VAL A 57 14.73 26.09 15.87
N TYR A 58 15.09 26.70 14.74
CA TYR A 58 14.92 26.12 13.42
C TYR A 58 15.63 24.76 13.29
N ASN A 59 16.89 24.70 13.70
CA ASN A 59 17.67 23.46 13.72
C ASN A 59 17.05 22.39 14.63
N SER A 60 16.52 22.78 15.78
CA SER A 60 15.83 21.86 16.69
C SER A 60 14.56 21.27 16.06
N ILE A 61 13.80 22.10 15.33
CA ILE A 61 12.61 21.67 14.58
C ILE A 61 13.00 20.64 13.52
N TYR A 62 14.02 20.92 12.71
CA TYR A 62 14.46 19.99 11.66
C TYR A 62 15.01 18.66 12.20
N LYS A 63 15.73 18.68 13.33
CA LYS A 63 16.16 17.45 14.03
C LYS A 63 14.96 16.60 14.44
N ARG A 64 13.89 17.23 14.95
CA ARG A 64 12.65 16.53 15.32
C ARG A 64 11.90 15.99 14.09
N VAL A 65 11.82 16.80 13.02
CA VAL A 65 11.23 16.37 11.74
C VAL A 65 11.96 15.12 11.22
N LYS A 66 13.29 15.17 11.15
CA LYS A 66 14.12 14.06 10.70
C LYS A 66 13.86 12.79 11.53
N LYS A 67 13.91 12.92 12.86
CA LYS A 67 13.66 11.79 13.77
C LYS A 67 12.27 11.16 13.57
N ASN A 68 11.24 11.99 13.41
CA ASN A 68 9.87 11.52 13.20
C ASN A 68 9.72 10.84 11.83
N LEU A 69 10.32 11.37 10.76
CA LEU A 69 10.32 10.75 9.44
C LEU A 69 11.04 9.39 9.45
N GLU A 70 12.19 9.29 10.11
CA GLU A 70 12.92 8.03 10.26
C GLU A 70 12.09 6.98 11.03
N ALA A 71 11.36 7.40 12.07
CA ALA A 71 10.48 6.52 12.80
C ALA A 71 9.29 6.02 11.95
N GLN A 72 8.65 6.91 11.20
CA GLN A 72 7.56 6.55 10.28
C GLN A 72 8.05 5.64 9.15
N MET A 73 9.23 5.88 8.61
CA MET A 73 9.84 5.05 7.58
C MET A 73 10.05 3.60 8.08
N LYS A 74 10.59 3.43 9.28
CA LYS A 74 10.75 2.09 9.89
C LYS A 74 9.43 1.36 10.09
N ILE A 75 8.38 2.07 10.51
CA ILE A 75 7.04 1.48 10.64
C ILE A 75 6.53 1.03 9.27
N ALA A 76 6.59 1.89 8.26
CA ALA A 76 6.15 1.57 6.91
C ALA A 76 6.94 0.38 6.29
N GLU A 77 8.26 0.32 6.51
CA GLU A 77 9.09 -0.81 6.08
C GLU A 77 8.65 -2.13 6.75
N SER A 78 8.39 -2.10 8.06
CA SER A 78 7.94 -3.29 8.79
C SER A 78 6.54 -3.76 8.33
N GLU A 79 5.62 -2.84 8.07
CA GLU A 79 4.30 -3.15 7.54
C GLU A 79 4.37 -3.76 6.15
N LEU A 80 5.22 -3.21 5.27
CA LEU A 80 5.45 -3.73 3.93
C LEU A 80 6.05 -5.15 3.97
N GLU A 81 6.98 -5.39 4.88
CA GLU A 81 7.56 -6.73 5.04
C GLU A 81 6.51 -7.76 5.50
N ILE A 82 5.64 -7.39 6.44
CA ILE A 82 4.54 -8.24 6.89
C ILE A 82 3.57 -8.54 5.73
N GLU A 83 3.22 -7.53 4.94
CA GLU A 83 2.33 -7.70 3.79
C GLU A 83 2.95 -8.60 2.72
N ASN A 84 4.22 -8.42 2.39
CA ASN A 84 4.94 -9.28 1.46
C ASN A 84 4.99 -10.73 1.95
N ARG A 85 5.25 -10.98 3.24
CA ARG A 85 5.22 -12.33 3.82
C ARG A 85 3.82 -12.98 3.70
N LYS A 86 2.74 -12.20 3.91
CA LYS A 86 1.36 -12.69 3.72
C LYS A 86 1.10 -13.05 2.26
N LEU A 87 1.52 -12.20 1.32
CA LEU A 87 1.36 -12.46 -0.12
C LEU A 87 2.12 -13.70 -0.57
N ASP A 88 3.36 -13.91 -0.08
CA ASP A 88 4.14 -15.10 -0.40
C ASP A 88 3.52 -16.38 0.19
N SER A 89 2.97 -16.30 1.38
CA SER A 89 2.23 -17.42 1.98
C SER A 89 0.98 -17.77 1.15
N LEU A 90 0.22 -16.77 0.69
CA LEU A 90 -0.93 -16.98 -0.18
C LEU A 90 -0.54 -17.56 -1.56
N ARG A 91 0.59 -17.12 -2.12
CA ARG A 91 1.13 -17.67 -3.37
C ARG A 91 1.53 -19.13 -3.22
N LYS A 92 2.16 -19.51 -2.09
CA LYS A 92 2.50 -20.90 -1.78
C LYS A 92 1.24 -21.76 -1.68
N ILE A 93 0.23 -21.32 -0.93
CA ILE A 93 -1.04 -22.04 -0.79
C ILE A 93 -1.73 -22.24 -2.16
N LYS A 94 -1.76 -21.21 -3.02
CA LYS A 94 -2.31 -21.34 -4.37
C LYS A 94 -1.52 -22.34 -5.22
N LYS A 95 -0.19 -22.34 -5.11
CA LYS A 95 0.67 -23.29 -5.83
C LYS A 95 0.43 -24.73 -5.35
N ASP A 96 0.37 -24.94 -4.05
CA ASP A 96 0.10 -26.25 -3.46
C ASP A 96 -1.30 -26.75 -3.79
N SER A 97 -2.31 -25.87 -3.77
CA SER A 97 -3.69 -26.20 -4.19
C SER A 97 -3.77 -26.55 -5.69
N SER A 98 -2.97 -25.92 -6.55
CA SER A 98 -2.92 -26.26 -7.98
C SER A 98 -2.21 -27.58 -8.24
N ILE A 99 -1.30 -28.01 -7.37
CA ILE A 99 -0.62 -29.31 -7.43
C ILE A 99 -1.56 -30.44 -6.95
N LEU A 100 -2.46 -30.16 -5.99
CA LEU A 100 -3.44 -31.16 -5.50
C LEU A 100 -4.52 -31.51 -6.53
N ILE A 101 -4.76 -30.64 -7.53
CA ILE A 101 -5.55 -30.96 -8.72
C ILE A 101 -4.58 -31.37 -9.86
N SER A 102 -3.74 -32.34 -9.59
CA SER A 102 -2.85 -32.86 -10.61
C SER A 102 -3.66 -33.46 -11.75
N GLU A 103 -3.12 -33.39 -12.99
CA GLU A 103 -3.76 -33.98 -14.19
C GLU A 103 -4.17 -35.43 -14.00
N ASP A 104 -3.49 -36.17 -13.14
CA ASP A 104 -3.81 -37.56 -12.81
C ASP A 104 -5.12 -37.71 -12.04
N THR A 105 -5.47 -36.77 -11.15
CA THR A 105 -6.77 -36.75 -10.45
C THR A 105 -7.89 -36.41 -11.44
N LEU A 106 -7.66 -35.48 -12.35
CA LEU A 106 -8.62 -35.14 -13.43
C LEU A 106 -8.74 -36.26 -14.44
N LYS A 107 -7.68 -36.96 -14.81
CA LYS A 107 -7.71 -38.16 -15.68
C LYS A 107 -8.47 -39.31 -14.99
N GLY A 108 -8.25 -39.53 -13.70
CA GLY A 108 -8.96 -40.51 -12.91
C GLY A 108 -10.48 -40.26 -12.84
N LEU A 109 -10.88 -39.01 -12.61
CA LEU A 109 -12.29 -38.62 -12.61
C LEU A 109 -12.93 -38.71 -13.99
N ARG A 110 -12.26 -38.31 -15.06
CA ARG A 110 -12.72 -38.46 -16.46
C ARG A 110 -12.90 -39.93 -16.84
N LYS A 111 -12.01 -40.82 -16.40
CA LYS A 111 -12.11 -42.28 -16.66
C LYS A 111 -13.27 -42.90 -15.92
N ARG A 112 -13.56 -42.48 -14.67
CA ARG A 112 -14.73 -42.94 -13.89
C ARG A 112 -16.05 -42.45 -14.49
N LEU A 113 -16.12 -41.19 -14.94
CA LEU A 113 -17.29 -40.62 -15.60
C LEU A 113 -17.59 -41.33 -16.94
N LYS A 114 -16.58 -41.58 -17.78
CA LYS A 114 -16.77 -42.35 -19.03
C LYS A 114 -17.30 -43.75 -18.75
N LYS A 115 -16.76 -44.48 -17.77
CA LYS A 115 -17.20 -45.82 -17.42
C LYS A 115 -18.66 -45.87 -16.94
N ASN A 116 -19.14 -44.82 -16.25
CA ASN A 116 -20.52 -44.73 -15.80
C ASN A 116 -21.51 -44.38 -16.93
N ILE A 117 -21.05 -43.61 -17.95
CA ILE A 117 -21.89 -43.26 -19.11
C ILE A 117 -22.09 -44.46 -20.01
N ASP A 118 -21.08 -45.28 -20.24
CA ASP A 118 -21.15 -46.46 -21.10
C ASP A 118 -22.01 -47.58 -20.49
N THR A 119 -22.27 -47.58 -19.17
CA THR A 119 -23.08 -48.57 -18.48
C THR A 119 -24.55 -48.20 -18.32
N THR A 120 -24.94 -46.95 -18.60
CA THR A 120 -26.32 -46.48 -18.33
C THR A 120 -27.17 -46.19 -19.55
N VAL A 121 -26.67 -46.35 -20.78
CA VAL A 121 -27.48 -46.10 -22.00
C VAL A 121 -27.64 -47.37 -22.79
N GLN A 122 -28.51 -48.29 -22.30
CA GLN A 122 -29.21 -49.22 -23.16
C GLN A 122 -30.56 -48.61 -23.51
N TRP A 123 -30.69 -48.02 -24.69
CA TRP A 123 -31.97 -47.63 -25.26
C TRP A 123 -32.65 -48.90 -25.82
N PRO A 124 -33.91 -49.19 -25.46
CA PRO A 124 -34.66 -50.24 -26.13
C PRO A 124 -34.97 -49.75 -27.56
N VAL A 125 -34.41 -50.41 -28.54
CA VAL A 125 -34.83 -50.25 -29.94
C VAL A 125 -36.11 -51.08 -30.11
N LYS A 126 -37.25 -50.39 -30.40
CA LYS A 126 -38.41 -50.98 -31.01
C LYS A 126 -38.45 -50.56 -32.46
#